data_5c1a28a3455c2d73fc4d9b93510f258d
#
_entry.id   5c1a28a3455c2d73fc4d9b93510f258d
#
_cell.length_a   1.000
_cell.length_b   1.000
_cell.length_c   1.000
_cell.angle_alpha   90.00
_cell.angle_beta   90.00
_cell.angle_gamma   90.00
#
_symmetry.space_group_name_H-M   'P 1'
#
loop_
_entity.id
_entity.type
_entity.pdbx_description
1 polymer ?
#
loop_
_entity_poly.entity_id
_entity_poly.type
_entity_poly.pdbx_seq_one_letter_code
_entity_poly.pdbx_strand_id
1 'polypeptide(L)'
;VDTKDAVLTVTNKEIKRTYGEGIGRLTEELNLLDGVKGINTIGYDMDIEYSIYDESGNEYSEEEAISTAGKYTVEYRFKDPKSGWIKNTAKLEIEAITEEFTGNDIVVKNNTMSKDYNFRTGVSCKNNLGQEAELTGVVIKKVNIETEEEDVLTEQQAIEEKYDFDKYTYVAEYAFNVPGEGEVIKKAAIVRGAEE
;
A
#
# COMPACT_ATOMS: atom_id res chain seq x y z
N VAL A 1 -44.16 31.87 10.58
CA VAL A 1 -42.74 31.52 10.34
C VAL A 1 -42.71 30.45 9.27
N ASP A 2 -42.24 30.80 8.08
CA ASP A 2 -42.00 29.82 7.01
C ASP A 2 -40.96 28.82 7.49
N THR A 3 -41.40 27.63 7.88
CA THR A 3 -40.53 26.53 8.25
C THR A 3 -40.01 25.88 6.98
N LYS A 4 -38.72 26.03 6.74
CA LYS A 4 -38.04 25.30 5.65
C LYS A 4 -37.79 23.84 6.12
N ASP A 5 -37.67 22.93 5.17
CA ASP A 5 -37.28 21.57 5.48
C ASP A 5 -35.83 21.53 6.05
N ALA A 6 -35.60 20.63 7.00
CA ALA A 6 -34.24 20.36 7.46
C ALA A 6 -33.41 19.67 6.36
N VAL A 7 -32.20 20.10 6.15
CA VAL A 7 -31.33 19.62 5.06
C VAL A 7 -29.96 19.22 5.61
N LEU A 8 -29.52 18.04 5.25
CA LEU A 8 -28.16 17.57 5.48
C LEU A 8 -27.48 17.35 4.12
N THR A 9 -26.52 18.20 3.82
CA THR A 9 -25.77 18.18 2.56
C THR A 9 -24.44 17.49 2.77
N VAL A 10 -24.12 16.53 1.91
CA VAL A 10 -22.82 15.86 1.82
C VAL A 10 -22.28 16.08 0.41
N THR A 11 -21.25 16.91 0.28
CA THR A 11 -20.66 17.26 -1.01
C THR A 11 -19.82 16.13 -1.58
N ASN A 12 -18.97 15.52 -0.75
CA ASN A 12 -18.11 14.42 -1.14
C ASN A 12 -18.76 13.09 -0.79
N LYS A 13 -19.49 12.52 -1.72
CA LYS A 13 -20.23 11.25 -1.51
C LYS A 13 -19.39 10.00 -1.75
N GLU A 14 -18.24 10.15 -2.37
CA GLU A 14 -17.28 9.06 -2.62
C GLU A 14 -15.90 9.54 -2.22
N ILE A 15 -15.35 8.94 -1.17
CA ILE A 15 -14.07 9.27 -0.59
C ILE A 15 -13.18 8.04 -0.71
N LYS A 16 -11.99 8.22 -1.27
CA LYS A 16 -10.99 7.16 -1.40
C LYS A 16 -9.68 7.63 -0.79
N ARG A 17 -9.10 6.79 0.08
CA ARG A 17 -7.80 7.03 0.72
C ARG A 17 -6.97 5.76 0.71
N THR A 18 -5.67 5.93 0.81
CA THR A 18 -4.70 4.84 0.86
C THR A 18 -3.96 4.88 2.18
N TYR A 19 -3.93 3.74 2.87
CA TYR A 19 -3.24 3.55 4.14
C TYR A 19 -1.87 2.93 3.92
N GLY A 20 -0.83 3.56 4.43
CA GLY A 20 0.54 3.04 4.43
C GLY A 20 0.85 2.33 5.74
N GLU A 21 0.96 1.02 5.75
CA GLU A 21 1.28 0.24 6.94
C GLU A 21 2.65 0.61 7.51
N GLY A 22 3.65 0.82 6.64
CA GLY A 22 5.00 1.21 7.04
C GLY A 22 5.10 2.59 7.68
N ILE A 23 4.23 3.54 7.33
CA ILE A 23 4.16 4.87 7.95
C ILE A 23 3.08 4.96 9.04
N GLY A 24 2.22 3.94 9.16
CA GLY A 24 1.16 3.86 10.17
C GLY A 24 0.06 4.90 10.04
N ARG A 25 -0.21 5.39 8.82
CA ARG A 25 -1.21 6.44 8.57
C ARG A 25 -1.67 6.46 7.11
N LEU A 26 -2.73 7.24 6.84
CA LEU A 26 -3.13 7.56 5.48
C LEU A 26 -2.05 8.40 4.77
N THR A 27 -1.91 8.22 3.46
CA THR A 27 -0.99 8.99 2.62
C THR A 27 -1.48 10.42 2.37
N GLU A 28 -2.78 10.64 2.50
CA GLU A 28 -3.42 11.95 2.41
C GLU A 28 -4.32 12.18 3.64
N GLU A 29 -4.43 13.42 4.07
CA GLU A 29 -5.29 13.79 5.20
C GLU A 29 -6.77 13.51 4.89
N LEU A 30 -7.48 13.00 5.90
CA LEU A 30 -8.92 12.74 5.84
C LEU A 30 -9.64 13.59 6.89
N ASN A 31 -10.62 14.36 6.44
CA ASN A 31 -11.59 15.02 7.28
C ASN A 31 -13.00 14.65 6.81
N LEU A 32 -13.65 13.76 7.55
CA LEU A 32 -14.98 13.25 7.21
C LEU A 32 -16.09 14.31 7.30
N LEU A 33 -15.86 15.42 7.98
CA LEU A 33 -16.82 16.53 8.07
C LEU A 33 -16.62 17.58 6.97
N ASP A 34 -15.58 17.45 6.16
CA ASP A 34 -15.36 18.37 5.05
C ASP A 34 -16.47 18.26 4.00
N GLY A 35 -17.04 19.39 3.63
CA GLY A 35 -18.18 19.45 2.70
C GLY A 35 -19.50 18.91 3.25
N VAL A 36 -19.62 18.75 4.56
CA VAL A 36 -20.83 18.28 5.25
C VAL A 36 -21.47 19.46 5.99
N LYS A 37 -22.75 19.72 5.71
CA LYS A 37 -23.50 20.82 6.31
C LYS A 37 -24.91 20.40 6.64
N GLY A 38 -25.35 20.69 7.86
CA GLY A 38 -26.72 20.50 8.31
C GLY A 38 -27.39 21.82 8.66
N ILE A 39 -28.62 22.01 8.19
CA ILE A 39 -29.47 23.15 8.54
C ILE A 39 -30.81 22.61 9.06
N ASN A 40 -31.20 23.04 10.24
CA ASN A 40 -32.46 22.61 10.83
C ASN A 40 -33.68 23.39 10.24
N THR A 41 -34.88 22.97 10.62
CA THR A 41 -36.14 23.62 10.15
C THR A 41 -36.30 25.09 10.55
N ILE A 42 -35.51 25.55 11.53
CA ILE A 42 -35.49 26.96 11.97
C ILE A 42 -34.47 27.79 11.19
N GLY A 43 -33.55 27.13 10.44
CA GLY A 43 -32.52 27.76 9.65
C GLY A 43 -31.17 27.90 10.31
N TYR A 44 -30.93 27.20 11.43
CA TYR A 44 -29.64 27.19 12.12
C TYR A 44 -28.74 26.07 11.61
N ASP A 45 -27.43 26.36 11.54
CA ASP A 45 -26.39 25.36 11.31
C ASP A 45 -26.34 24.39 12.49
N MET A 46 -26.25 23.10 12.16
CA MET A 46 -26.23 22.02 13.15
C MET A 46 -24.89 21.33 13.18
N ASP A 47 -24.48 20.91 14.37
CA ASP A 47 -23.34 20.01 14.56
C ASP A 47 -23.72 18.63 14.05
N ILE A 48 -22.82 18.04 13.25
CA ILE A 48 -23.05 16.76 12.60
C ILE A 48 -22.29 15.66 13.32
N GLU A 49 -23.01 14.61 13.67
CA GLU A 49 -22.46 13.34 14.14
C GLU A 49 -22.31 12.37 12.96
N TYR A 50 -21.36 11.45 13.06
CA TYR A 50 -21.25 10.38 12.07
C TYR A 50 -20.80 9.06 12.68
N SER A 51 -21.18 7.99 12.01
CA SER A 51 -20.74 6.63 12.31
C SER A 51 -20.26 5.98 11.02
N ILE A 52 -19.32 5.06 11.14
CA ILE A 52 -18.71 4.34 10.02
C ILE A 52 -19.08 2.87 10.11
N TYR A 53 -19.63 2.32 9.03
CA TYR A 53 -20.06 0.91 8.95
C TYR A 53 -19.38 0.22 7.78
N ASP A 54 -18.99 -1.05 7.95
CA ASP A 54 -18.55 -1.88 6.84
C ASP A 54 -19.75 -2.37 5.98
N GLU A 55 -19.47 -3.14 4.94
CA GLU A 55 -20.52 -3.68 4.05
C GLU A 55 -21.46 -4.67 4.76
N SER A 56 -21.04 -5.25 5.87
CA SER A 56 -21.86 -6.16 6.69
C SER A 56 -22.65 -5.44 7.77
N GLY A 57 -22.50 -4.11 7.89
CA GLY A 57 -23.19 -3.28 8.87
C GLY A 57 -22.50 -3.23 10.25
N ASN A 58 -21.26 -3.70 10.36
CA ASN A 58 -20.49 -3.57 11.58
C ASN A 58 -19.93 -2.15 11.71
N GLU A 59 -20.07 -1.57 12.91
CA GLU A 59 -19.56 -0.23 13.21
C GLU A 59 -18.05 -0.28 13.50
N TYR A 60 -17.32 0.68 12.94
CA TYR A 60 -15.91 0.91 13.16
C TYR A 60 -15.69 2.29 13.76
N SER A 61 -14.71 2.44 14.64
CA SER A 61 -14.16 3.76 14.94
C SER A 61 -13.45 4.32 13.71
N GLU A 62 -13.26 5.63 13.65
CA GLU A 62 -12.50 6.24 12.55
C GLU A 62 -11.07 5.70 12.49
N GLU A 63 -10.42 5.56 13.64
CA GLU A 63 -9.07 4.99 13.75
C GLU A 63 -8.98 3.55 13.19
N GLU A 64 -9.94 2.71 13.52
CA GLU A 64 -10.01 1.34 13.01
C GLU A 64 -10.29 1.29 11.51
N ALA A 65 -11.23 2.11 11.02
CA ALA A 65 -11.60 2.14 9.61
C ALA A 65 -10.45 2.60 8.71
N ILE A 66 -9.74 3.67 9.07
CA ILE A 66 -8.63 4.21 8.27
C ILE A 66 -7.42 3.28 8.20
N SER A 67 -7.27 2.36 9.14
CA SER A 67 -6.18 1.37 9.18
C SER A 67 -6.56 -0.01 8.67
N THR A 68 -7.80 -0.18 8.21
CA THR A 68 -8.31 -1.46 7.71
C THR A 68 -8.83 -1.29 6.29
N ALA A 69 -8.16 -1.90 5.32
CA ALA A 69 -8.60 -1.87 3.93
C ALA A 69 -10.02 -2.42 3.78
N GLY A 70 -10.86 -1.72 3.04
CA GLY A 70 -12.24 -2.12 2.84
C GLY A 70 -13.10 -0.97 2.31
N LYS A 71 -14.38 -1.29 2.14
CA LYS A 71 -15.41 -0.34 1.72
C LYS A 71 -16.35 -0.09 2.88
N TYR A 72 -16.55 1.17 3.17
CA TYR A 72 -17.35 1.63 4.31
C TYR A 72 -18.44 2.59 3.86
N THR A 73 -19.49 2.66 4.67
CA THR A 73 -20.50 3.72 4.60
C THR A 73 -20.33 4.64 5.79
N VAL A 74 -20.20 5.93 5.54
CA VAL A 74 -20.24 6.97 6.58
C VAL A 74 -21.67 7.50 6.65
N GLU A 75 -22.33 7.33 7.78
CA GLU A 75 -23.66 7.85 8.03
C GLU A 75 -23.56 9.13 8.84
N TYR A 76 -23.93 10.24 8.23
CA TYR A 76 -24.02 11.56 8.86
C TYR A 76 -25.43 11.80 9.39
N ARG A 77 -25.57 12.45 10.52
CA ARG A 77 -26.86 12.74 11.14
C ARG A 77 -26.81 13.97 12.04
N PHE A 78 -27.96 14.61 12.15
CA PHE A 78 -28.27 15.54 13.21
C PHE A 78 -29.73 15.39 13.61
N LYS A 79 -30.09 15.83 14.81
CA LYS A 79 -31.46 15.78 15.29
C LYS A 79 -32.12 17.13 15.10
N ASP A 80 -33.14 17.18 14.23
CA ASP A 80 -33.99 18.34 14.08
C ASP A 80 -35.10 18.34 15.13
N PRO A 81 -35.39 19.50 15.78
CA PRO A 81 -36.44 19.57 16.81
C PRO A 81 -37.82 19.16 16.35
N LYS A 82 -38.13 19.37 15.06
CA LYS A 82 -39.45 19.11 14.48
C LYS A 82 -39.51 17.76 13.75
N SER A 83 -38.51 17.43 12.96
CA SER A 83 -38.51 16.30 12.03
C SER A 83 -37.80 15.05 12.57
N GLY A 84 -37.14 15.13 13.72
CA GLY A 84 -36.33 14.04 14.26
C GLY A 84 -34.97 13.91 13.60
N TRP A 85 -34.48 12.70 13.46
CA TRP A 85 -33.16 12.44 12.87
C TRP A 85 -33.15 12.68 11.37
N ILE A 86 -32.24 13.55 10.92
CA ILE A 86 -31.95 13.80 9.51
C ILE A 86 -30.62 13.09 9.22
N LYS A 87 -30.60 12.27 8.17
CA LYS A 87 -29.47 11.43 7.80
C LYS A 87 -29.06 11.62 6.35
N ASN A 88 -27.77 11.45 6.08
CA ASN A 88 -27.22 11.34 4.74
C ASN A 88 -25.94 10.50 4.81
N THR A 89 -25.49 9.97 3.69
CA THR A 89 -24.39 9.04 3.64
C THR A 89 -23.31 9.43 2.62
N ALA A 90 -22.10 8.97 2.87
CA ALA A 90 -21.01 8.93 1.89
C ALA A 90 -20.39 7.52 1.89
N LYS A 91 -19.74 7.18 0.80
CA LYS A 91 -18.93 5.96 0.68
C LYS A 91 -17.48 6.30 0.96
N LEU A 92 -16.84 5.50 1.78
CA LEU A 92 -15.42 5.58 2.12
C LEU A 92 -14.74 4.28 1.71
N GLU A 93 -13.74 4.38 0.85
CA GLU A 93 -12.90 3.24 0.48
C GLU A 93 -11.48 3.47 0.99
N ILE A 94 -10.98 2.51 1.75
CA ILE A 94 -9.59 2.48 2.23
C ILE A 94 -8.87 1.36 1.50
N GLU A 95 -7.80 1.71 0.79
CA GLU A 95 -6.90 0.78 0.14
C GLU A 95 -5.57 0.71 0.91
N ALA A 96 -4.97 -0.48 0.95
CA ALA A 96 -3.60 -0.61 1.42
C ALA A 96 -2.61 -0.18 0.32
N ILE A 97 -1.47 0.37 0.72
CA ILE A 97 -0.33 0.50 -0.19
C ILE A 97 0.12 -0.90 -0.58
N THR A 98 0.27 -1.13 -1.86
CA THR A 98 0.89 -2.33 -2.43
C THR A 98 2.05 -1.91 -3.30
N GLU A 99 2.96 -2.84 -3.58
CA GLU A 99 4.10 -2.61 -4.46
C GLU A 99 4.09 -3.58 -5.65
N GLU A 100 4.63 -3.11 -6.76
CA GLU A 100 4.86 -3.89 -7.96
C GLU A 100 6.35 -3.83 -8.31
N PHE A 101 6.99 -4.99 -8.30
CA PHE A 101 8.39 -5.18 -8.64
C PHE A 101 8.52 -5.57 -10.12
N THR A 102 9.44 -4.90 -10.81
CA THR A 102 9.86 -5.26 -12.17
C THR A 102 11.31 -5.73 -12.12
N GLY A 103 11.54 -6.95 -12.54
CA GLY A 103 12.85 -7.59 -12.62
C GLY A 103 12.69 -8.96 -13.25
N ASN A 104 13.77 -9.47 -13.81
CA ASN A 104 13.80 -10.78 -14.45
C ASN A 104 14.80 -11.69 -13.75
N ASP A 105 14.65 -12.99 -13.97
CA ASP A 105 15.67 -13.95 -13.59
C ASP A 105 17.01 -13.59 -14.23
N ILE A 106 18.08 -13.80 -13.46
CA ILE A 106 19.44 -13.52 -13.87
C ILE A 106 20.04 -14.81 -14.39
N VAL A 107 20.37 -14.84 -15.68
CA VAL A 107 20.87 -16.05 -16.33
C VAL A 107 22.39 -16.01 -16.38
N VAL A 108 23.03 -17.03 -15.80
CA VAL A 108 24.47 -17.19 -15.78
C VAL A 108 24.87 -18.35 -16.71
N LYS A 109 25.70 -18.05 -17.71
CA LYS A 109 26.24 -19.01 -18.65
C LYS A 109 27.67 -19.41 -18.26
N ASN A 110 28.02 -20.67 -18.46
CA ASN A 110 29.35 -21.21 -18.15
C ASN A 110 29.83 -20.98 -16.70
N ASN A 111 28.89 -20.95 -15.75
CA ASN A 111 29.15 -20.81 -14.32
C ASN A 111 29.90 -19.53 -13.91
N THR A 112 29.99 -18.54 -14.79
CA THR A 112 30.61 -17.24 -14.51
C THR A 112 29.76 -16.10 -15.01
N MET A 113 29.78 -14.99 -14.30
CA MET A 113 29.08 -13.78 -14.67
C MET A 113 29.99 -12.81 -15.40
N SER A 114 29.46 -12.05 -16.34
CA SER A 114 30.22 -10.96 -16.97
C SER A 114 30.75 -10.00 -15.90
N LYS A 115 32.00 -9.56 -16.03
CA LYS A 115 32.62 -8.58 -15.12
C LYS A 115 31.92 -7.22 -15.13
N ASP A 116 31.21 -6.92 -16.23
CA ASP A 116 30.48 -5.67 -16.40
C ASP A 116 28.99 -5.81 -16.03
N TYR A 117 28.60 -6.97 -15.49
CA TYR A 117 27.21 -7.19 -15.10
C TYR A 117 26.76 -6.20 -14.01
N ASN A 118 25.61 -5.59 -14.22
CA ASN A 118 25.02 -4.66 -13.27
C ASN A 118 23.67 -5.21 -12.78
N PHE A 119 23.63 -5.63 -11.51
CA PHE A 119 22.42 -6.13 -10.85
C PHE A 119 21.27 -5.12 -10.81
N ARG A 120 21.58 -3.83 -10.92
CA ARG A 120 20.59 -2.75 -10.79
C ARG A 120 19.90 -2.37 -12.10
N THR A 121 20.40 -2.86 -13.22
CA THR A 121 19.84 -2.59 -14.55
C THR A 121 18.53 -3.36 -14.74
N GLY A 122 17.49 -2.67 -15.20
CA GLY A 122 16.19 -3.27 -15.49
C GLY A 122 15.38 -3.66 -14.27
N VAL A 123 15.77 -3.16 -13.11
CA VAL A 123 15.11 -3.41 -11.82
C VAL A 123 14.42 -2.16 -11.32
N SER A 124 13.15 -2.25 -11.01
CA SER A 124 12.37 -1.15 -10.46
C SER A 124 11.23 -1.65 -9.58
N CYS A 125 10.74 -0.76 -8.75
CA CYS A 125 9.58 -1.02 -7.90
C CYS A 125 8.76 0.25 -7.76
N LYS A 126 7.46 0.14 -7.79
CA LYS A 126 6.54 1.26 -7.57
C LYS A 126 5.37 0.81 -6.71
N ASN A 127 4.73 1.76 -6.04
CA ASN A 127 3.50 1.49 -5.31
C ASN A 127 2.27 1.59 -6.22
N ASN A 128 1.11 1.23 -5.68
CA ASN A 128 -0.16 1.30 -6.40
C ASN A 128 -0.67 2.73 -6.69
N LEU A 129 0.00 3.75 -6.15
CA LEU A 129 -0.22 5.16 -6.51
C LEU A 129 0.67 5.63 -7.66
N GLY A 130 1.47 4.73 -8.25
CA GLY A 130 2.39 5.04 -9.34
C GLY A 130 3.68 5.74 -8.91
N GLN A 131 3.96 5.80 -7.61
CA GLN A 131 5.18 6.40 -7.07
C GLN A 131 6.33 5.39 -7.11
N GLU A 132 7.48 5.82 -7.65
CA GLU A 132 8.67 4.97 -7.72
C GLU A 132 9.35 4.84 -6.37
N ALA A 133 9.82 3.63 -6.07
CA ALA A 133 10.62 3.32 -4.89
C ALA A 133 12.11 3.50 -5.18
N GLU A 134 12.85 3.95 -4.17
CA GLU A 134 14.31 4.03 -4.21
C GLU A 134 14.92 2.66 -3.93
N LEU A 135 15.82 2.19 -4.81
CA LEU A 135 16.63 1.01 -4.58
C LEU A 135 17.77 1.35 -3.60
N THR A 136 17.70 0.83 -2.39
CA THR A 136 18.63 1.16 -1.30
C THR A 136 19.74 0.15 -1.13
N GLY A 137 19.59 -1.07 -1.65
CA GLY A 137 20.61 -2.10 -1.54
C GLY A 137 20.32 -3.33 -2.38
N VAL A 138 21.39 -4.02 -2.72
CA VAL A 138 21.36 -5.32 -3.41
C VAL A 138 22.33 -6.26 -2.69
N VAL A 139 21.84 -7.43 -2.32
CA VAL A 139 22.67 -8.52 -1.82
C VAL A 139 22.31 -9.81 -2.54
N ILE A 140 23.23 -10.74 -2.60
CA ILE A 140 22.99 -12.05 -3.20
C ILE A 140 23.07 -13.11 -2.11
N LYS A 141 22.03 -13.90 -1.99
CA LYS A 141 21.94 -15.03 -1.08
C LYS A 141 22.38 -16.29 -1.79
N LYS A 142 23.39 -16.95 -1.24
CA LYS A 142 23.91 -18.25 -1.70
C LYS A 142 23.57 -19.28 -0.64
N VAL A 143 22.72 -20.23 -0.97
CA VAL A 143 22.23 -21.23 0.00
C VAL A 143 22.65 -22.62 -0.45
N ASN A 144 23.31 -23.35 0.45
CA ASN A 144 23.66 -24.76 0.22
C ASN A 144 22.38 -25.60 0.19
N ILE A 145 22.17 -26.37 -0.89
CA ILE A 145 20.95 -27.15 -1.10
C ILE A 145 20.79 -28.26 -0.05
N GLU A 146 21.89 -28.83 0.42
CA GLU A 146 21.87 -29.94 1.37
C GLU A 146 21.85 -29.50 2.83
N THR A 147 22.67 -28.50 3.18
CA THR A 147 22.84 -28.06 4.58
C THR A 147 21.98 -26.87 4.95
N GLU A 148 21.38 -26.18 3.96
CA GLU A 148 20.61 -24.95 4.13
C GLU A 148 21.44 -23.77 4.69
N GLU A 149 22.77 -23.92 4.78
CA GLU A 149 23.65 -22.83 5.16
C GLU A 149 23.61 -21.70 4.13
N GLU A 150 23.49 -20.47 4.63
CA GLU A 150 23.35 -19.27 3.82
C GLU A 150 24.60 -18.39 3.92
N ASP A 151 25.15 -18.03 2.78
CA ASP A 151 26.16 -16.98 2.63
C ASP A 151 25.56 -15.75 1.95
N VAL A 152 25.92 -14.58 2.42
CA VAL A 152 25.52 -13.30 1.82
C VAL A 152 26.67 -12.73 1.03
N LEU A 153 26.48 -12.58 -0.27
CA LEU A 153 27.46 -12.00 -1.17
C LEU A 153 27.11 -10.54 -1.48
N THR A 154 28.13 -9.71 -1.56
CA THR A 154 27.99 -8.37 -2.19
C THR A 154 27.82 -8.50 -3.69
N GLU A 155 27.40 -7.44 -4.37
CA GLU A 155 27.32 -7.41 -5.83
C GLU A 155 28.68 -7.78 -6.48
N GLN A 156 29.77 -7.23 -5.95
CA GLN A 156 31.11 -7.53 -6.46
C GLN A 156 31.51 -8.99 -6.23
N GLN A 157 31.24 -9.53 -5.06
CA GLN A 157 31.50 -10.95 -4.77
C GLN A 157 30.68 -11.87 -5.67
N ALA A 158 29.44 -11.51 -5.97
CA ALA A 158 28.58 -12.28 -6.86
C ALA A 158 29.06 -12.24 -8.32
N ILE A 159 29.65 -11.13 -8.77
CA ILE A 159 30.26 -11.03 -10.11
C ILE A 159 31.51 -11.95 -10.21
N GLU A 160 32.27 -12.06 -9.13
CA GLU A 160 33.50 -12.88 -9.06
C GLU A 160 33.21 -14.35 -8.68
N GLU A 161 31.98 -14.68 -8.30
CA GLU A 161 31.57 -16.02 -7.88
C GLU A 161 31.77 -17.03 -9.04
N LYS A 162 32.28 -18.19 -8.67
CA LYS A 162 32.22 -19.37 -9.52
C LYS A 162 30.95 -20.15 -9.16
N TYR A 163 29.93 -19.98 -9.95
CA TYR A 163 28.61 -20.55 -9.69
C TYR A 163 28.62 -22.08 -9.76
N ASP A 164 28.00 -22.70 -8.78
CA ASP A 164 27.77 -24.14 -8.72
C ASP A 164 26.31 -24.39 -8.39
N PHE A 165 25.50 -24.50 -9.42
CA PHE A 165 24.04 -24.67 -9.30
C PHE A 165 23.63 -26.08 -8.88
N ASP A 166 24.54 -27.03 -8.87
CA ASP A 166 24.27 -28.38 -8.34
C ASP A 166 24.36 -28.40 -6.81
N LYS A 167 25.14 -27.49 -6.25
CA LYS A 167 25.38 -27.40 -4.80
C LYS A 167 24.65 -26.25 -4.12
N TYR A 168 24.41 -25.15 -4.83
CA TYR A 168 23.83 -23.92 -4.26
C TYR A 168 22.68 -23.40 -5.09
N THR A 169 21.73 -22.77 -4.39
CA THR A 169 20.78 -21.85 -4.99
C THR A 169 21.24 -20.41 -4.77
N TYR A 170 20.98 -19.55 -5.73
CA TYR A 170 21.36 -18.13 -5.66
C TYR A 170 20.16 -17.25 -5.93
N VAL A 171 19.97 -16.25 -5.11
CA VAL A 171 18.88 -15.27 -5.22
C VAL A 171 19.43 -13.88 -5.01
N ALA A 172 19.15 -12.97 -5.94
CA ALA A 172 19.39 -11.56 -5.71
C ALA A 172 18.23 -10.97 -4.90
N GLU A 173 18.54 -10.29 -3.83
CA GLU A 173 17.58 -9.57 -3.00
C GLU A 173 17.77 -8.07 -3.15
N TYR A 174 16.68 -7.40 -3.53
CA TYR A 174 16.64 -5.96 -3.76
C TYR A 174 15.87 -5.30 -2.62
N ALA A 175 16.50 -4.38 -1.92
CA ALA A 175 15.87 -3.56 -0.91
C ALA A 175 15.37 -2.26 -1.55
N PHE A 176 14.07 -2.02 -1.48
CA PHE A 176 13.44 -0.79 -1.94
C PHE A 176 12.81 -0.03 -0.78
N ASN A 177 12.95 1.28 -0.79
CA ASN A 177 12.18 2.16 0.06
C ASN A 177 10.92 2.60 -0.70
N VAL A 178 9.78 1.98 -0.39
CA VAL A 178 8.51 2.21 -1.08
C VAL A 178 7.75 3.34 -0.39
N PRO A 179 7.38 4.41 -1.12
CA PRO A 179 6.58 5.48 -0.54
C PRO A 179 5.31 4.96 0.13
N GLY A 180 5.12 5.31 1.40
CA GLY A 180 4.00 4.89 2.22
C GLY A 180 4.14 3.52 2.90
N GLU A 181 5.08 2.66 2.46
CA GLU A 181 5.29 1.34 3.06
C GLU A 181 6.61 1.20 3.81
N GLY A 182 7.65 1.91 3.41
CA GLY A 182 8.99 1.75 3.93
C GLY A 182 9.78 0.69 3.16
N GLU A 183 10.72 0.02 3.84
CA GLU A 183 11.60 -0.95 3.22
C GLU A 183 10.90 -2.27 2.91
N VAL A 184 10.98 -2.70 1.64
CA VAL A 184 10.52 -4.01 1.17
C VAL A 184 11.65 -4.73 0.45
N ILE A 185 11.67 -6.05 0.53
CA ILE A 185 12.65 -6.89 -0.14
C ILE A 185 11.97 -7.63 -1.29
N LYS A 186 12.52 -7.48 -2.49
CA LYS A 186 12.10 -8.18 -3.71
C LYS A 186 13.21 -9.10 -4.20
N LYS A 187 12.85 -10.20 -4.84
CA LYS A 187 13.78 -11.26 -5.19
C LYS A 187 13.79 -11.54 -6.69
N ALA A 188 14.97 -11.81 -7.22
CA ALA A 188 15.16 -12.36 -8.56
C ALA A 188 16.08 -13.59 -8.46
N ALA A 189 15.67 -14.70 -9.07
CA ALA A 189 16.48 -15.91 -9.09
C ALA A 189 17.70 -15.74 -10.00
N ILE A 190 18.84 -16.29 -9.58
CA ILE A 190 20.01 -16.46 -10.44
C ILE A 190 20.03 -17.92 -10.89
N VAL A 191 19.94 -18.14 -12.20
CA VAL A 191 19.73 -19.46 -12.78
C VAL A 191 20.80 -19.82 -13.81
N ARG A 192 21.02 -21.13 -13.96
CA ARG A 192 21.91 -21.63 -15.01
C ARG A 192 21.34 -21.38 -16.39
N GLY A 193 22.13 -20.76 -17.25
CA GLY A 193 21.81 -20.63 -18.68
C GLY A 193 22.10 -21.90 -19.44
N ALA A 194 21.50 -22.03 -20.65
CA ALA A 194 21.81 -23.10 -21.54
C ALA A 194 23.28 -22.98 -22.05
N GLU A 195 24.00 -24.11 -22.04
CA GLU A 195 25.31 -24.20 -22.68
C GLU A 195 25.12 -24.17 -24.19
N GLU A 196 25.93 -23.37 -24.92
CA GLU A 196 25.98 -23.36 -26.39
C GLU A 196 26.90 -24.51 -26.88
#